data_d553861025b78b63b8d366bfeddf2da2
#
_entry.id   d553861025b78b63b8d366bfeddf2da2
#
_cell.length_a   1.000
_cell.length_b   1.000
_cell.length_c   1.000
_cell.angle_alpha   90.00
_cell.angle_beta   90.00
_cell.angle_gamma   90.00
#
_symmetry.space_group_name_H-M   'P 1'
#
loop_
_entity.id
_entity.type
_entity.pdbx_description
1 polymer ?
#
loop_
_entity_poly.entity_id
_entity_poly.type
_entity_poly.pdbx_seq_one_letter_code
_entity_poly.pdbx_strand_id
1 'polypeptide(L)'
;MMFSATMSAYSLAQKAVRKPDRTKPPQFRSDEFAGVFFADAKSQLQGTASLGSPTPEAESSMSQGEGDSGDAEVLAKGNEVWKQLISGSTIEDLVKESKSRVDGIITTPAKFASGGYGEARREFTLLGSLMGIIAQYPEEIRWKSSAPYARTAFARMAANCKVGTQPVYNEAKLRQQDLQDLLKGTKLNGTPEETAWADTADRGPTMQILEWALREN
;
A
#
# COMPACT_ATOMS: atom_id res chain seq x y z
N MET A 1 30.24 -53.33 49.35
CA MET A 1 30.52 -51.92 48.94
C MET A 1 29.20 -51.27 48.53
N MET A 2 28.66 -50.44 49.40
CA MET A 2 27.39 -49.73 49.14
C MET A 2 27.73 -48.33 48.60
N PHE A 3 27.27 -47.99 47.41
CA PHE A 3 27.35 -46.64 46.88
C PHE A 3 26.05 -45.90 47.17
N SER A 4 26.12 -44.90 48.04
CA SER A 4 25.05 -43.99 48.38
C SER A 4 25.02 -42.87 47.36
N ALA A 5 23.93 -42.76 46.55
CA ALA A 5 23.72 -41.67 45.60
C ALA A 5 22.95 -40.53 46.28
N THR A 6 23.61 -39.41 46.52
CA THR A 6 22.99 -38.18 47.01
C THR A 6 22.38 -37.41 45.83
N MET A 7 21.04 -37.37 45.74
CA MET A 7 20.32 -36.48 44.83
C MET A 7 20.33 -35.06 45.40
N SER A 8 20.98 -34.15 44.69
CA SER A 8 20.95 -32.73 44.94
C SER A 8 19.71 -32.11 44.23
N ALA A 9 18.75 -31.67 45.02
CA ALA A 9 17.57 -31.00 44.51
C ALA A 9 17.91 -29.52 44.20
N TYR A 10 17.98 -29.17 42.92
CA TYR A 10 18.04 -27.75 42.48
C TYR A 10 16.66 -27.16 42.54
N SER A 11 16.42 -26.30 43.55
CA SER A 11 15.25 -25.45 43.66
C SER A 11 15.33 -24.33 42.62
N LEU A 12 14.54 -24.42 41.56
CA LEU A 12 14.32 -23.33 40.62
C LEU A 12 13.39 -22.29 41.24
N ALA A 13 13.97 -21.24 41.81
CA ALA A 13 13.22 -20.08 42.24
C ALA A 13 12.64 -19.38 41.00
N GLN A 14 11.35 -19.59 40.74
CA GLN A 14 10.61 -18.83 39.73
C GLN A 14 10.52 -17.38 40.16
N LYS A 15 11.27 -16.52 39.48
CA LYS A 15 11.22 -15.07 39.64
C LYS A 15 9.86 -14.57 39.13
N ALA A 16 8.97 -14.20 40.04
CA ALA A 16 7.67 -13.66 39.69
C ALA A 16 7.84 -12.42 38.81
N VAL A 17 7.39 -12.51 37.56
CA VAL A 17 7.35 -11.39 36.62
C VAL A 17 6.32 -10.39 37.17
N ARG A 18 6.77 -9.29 37.73
CA ARG A 18 5.91 -8.17 38.13
C ARG A 18 5.24 -7.63 36.86
N LYS A 19 3.90 -7.76 36.76
CA LYS A 19 3.12 -7.06 35.74
C LYS A 19 3.39 -5.57 35.88
N PRO A 20 3.74 -4.86 34.79
CA PRO A 20 3.90 -3.42 34.85
C PRO A 20 2.57 -2.80 35.31
N ASP A 21 2.66 -1.93 36.30
CA ASP A 21 1.51 -1.18 36.81
C ASP A 21 0.98 -0.29 35.69
N ARG A 22 -0.23 -0.58 35.19
CA ARG A 22 -0.85 0.21 34.13
C ARG A 22 -1.18 1.57 34.73
N THR A 23 -0.52 2.60 34.26
CA THR A 23 -0.90 4.00 34.53
C THR A 23 -2.38 4.18 34.29
N LYS A 24 -3.07 4.74 35.29
CA LYS A 24 -4.49 5.03 35.18
C LYS A 24 -4.71 5.96 33.97
N PRO A 25 -5.76 5.72 33.16
CA PRO A 25 -6.06 6.61 32.06
C PRO A 25 -6.28 8.04 32.58
N PRO A 26 -5.84 9.08 31.85
CA PRO A 26 -6.07 10.46 32.24
C PRO A 26 -7.57 10.71 32.40
N GLN A 27 -7.97 11.38 33.47
CA GLN A 27 -9.34 11.79 33.70
C GLN A 27 -9.47 13.26 33.28
N PHE A 28 -10.27 13.51 32.27
CA PHE A 28 -10.57 14.85 31.78
C PHE A 28 -11.85 15.36 32.44
N ARG A 29 -11.91 16.65 32.77
CA ARG A 29 -13.12 17.30 33.21
C ARG A 29 -14.03 17.55 32.02
N SER A 30 -15.33 17.48 32.22
CA SER A 30 -16.32 17.64 31.13
C SER A 30 -16.33 19.04 30.49
N ASP A 31 -15.73 20.02 31.17
CA ASP A 31 -15.59 21.42 30.73
C ASP A 31 -14.22 21.73 30.08
N GLU A 32 -13.25 20.80 30.19
CA GLU A 32 -11.87 21.02 29.75
C GLU A 32 -11.76 21.16 28.21
N PHE A 33 -12.74 20.63 27.49
CA PHE A 33 -12.85 20.73 26.03
C PHE A 33 -13.96 21.68 25.56
N ALA A 34 -14.61 22.40 26.49
CA ALA A 34 -15.60 23.40 26.13
C ALA A 34 -14.93 24.57 25.37
N GLY A 35 -15.25 24.72 24.09
CA GLY A 35 -14.64 25.71 23.21
C GLY A 35 -13.47 25.23 22.34
N VAL A 36 -12.98 23.97 22.54
CA VAL A 36 -11.97 23.37 21.67
C VAL A 36 -12.60 22.68 20.46
N PHE A 37 -13.82 22.16 20.65
CA PHE A 37 -14.58 21.52 19.57
C PHE A 37 -15.80 22.36 19.22
N PHE A 38 -16.04 22.49 17.91
CA PHE A 38 -17.26 23.16 17.43
C PHE A 38 -18.48 22.31 17.79
N ALA A 39 -19.54 22.96 18.30
CA ALA A 39 -20.80 22.29 18.61
C ALA A 39 -21.44 21.64 17.38
N ASP A 40 -21.18 22.20 16.20
CA ASP A 40 -21.53 21.62 14.89
C ASP A 40 -20.39 21.85 13.89
N ALA A 41 -19.57 20.82 13.72
CA ALA A 41 -18.45 20.84 12.77
C ALA A 41 -18.93 20.95 11.29
N LYS A 42 -20.15 20.50 10.98
CA LYS A 42 -20.73 20.58 9.64
C LYS A 42 -21.03 22.02 9.22
N SER A 43 -21.45 22.87 10.13
CA SER A 43 -21.78 24.27 9.84
C SER A 43 -20.53 25.11 9.51
N GLN A 44 -19.33 24.62 9.91
CA GLN A 44 -18.06 25.29 9.65
C GLN A 44 -17.42 24.88 8.31
N LEU A 45 -17.94 23.83 7.67
CA LEU A 45 -17.48 23.41 6.35
C LEU A 45 -18.13 24.31 5.28
N GLN A 46 -17.47 25.43 4.97
CA GLN A 46 -17.82 26.24 3.80
C GLN A 46 -17.31 25.56 2.53
N GLY A 47 -18.10 24.64 1.99
CA GLY A 47 -17.84 23.98 0.72
C GLY A 47 -18.96 22.99 0.43
N THR A 48 -19.54 23.08 -0.75
CA THR A 48 -20.56 22.15 -1.26
C THR A 48 -19.97 20.76 -1.51
N ALA A 49 -19.82 19.96 -0.44
CA ALA A 49 -19.67 18.53 -0.60
C ALA A 49 -21.09 17.93 -0.62
N SER A 50 -21.62 17.67 -1.80
CA SER A 50 -22.84 16.88 -1.99
C SER A 50 -22.52 15.43 -1.65
N LEU A 51 -22.65 15.07 -0.37
CA LEU A 51 -22.74 13.68 0.06
C LEU A 51 -24.20 13.26 -0.11
N GLY A 52 -24.48 12.47 -1.17
CA GLY A 52 -25.76 11.83 -1.37
C GLY A 52 -26.16 11.01 -0.14
N SER A 53 -27.27 11.38 0.49
CA SER A 53 -27.91 10.58 1.53
C SER A 53 -28.48 9.31 0.93
N PRO A 54 -28.35 8.15 1.57
CA PRO A 54 -29.12 6.97 1.19
C PRO A 54 -30.55 7.14 1.67
N THR A 55 -31.48 7.36 0.74
CA THR A 55 -32.90 7.20 1.00
C THR A 55 -33.30 5.80 0.55
N PRO A 56 -33.97 4.98 1.38
CA PRO A 56 -34.54 3.73 0.93
C PRO A 56 -35.92 3.95 0.29
N GLU A 57 -36.19 3.13 -0.72
CA GLU A 57 -37.47 2.89 -1.40
C GLU A 57 -37.94 3.91 -2.44
N ALA A 58 -37.90 3.47 -3.69
CA ALA A 58 -39.09 3.24 -4.53
C ALA A 58 -38.69 2.70 -5.92
N GLU A 59 -39.49 1.75 -6.33
CA GLU A 59 -39.47 0.92 -7.51
C GLU A 59 -39.41 1.65 -8.86
N SER A 60 -38.81 0.92 -9.81
CA SER A 60 -39.13 0.85 -11.24
C SER A 60 -39.48 2.13 -12.00
N SER A 61 -38.61 2.54 -12.87
CA SER A 61 -38.97 2.71 -14.29
C SER A 61 -37.73 2.70 -15.18
N MET A 62 -37.73 1.82 -16.15
CA MET A 62 -36.83 1.81 -17.31
C MET A 62 -36.97 3.16 -18.02
N SER A 63 -35.87 3.85 -18.15
CA SER A 63 -35.69 4.84 -19.21
C SER A 63 -34.27 4.69 -19.74
N GLN A 64 -34.19 4.19 -20.97
CA GLN A 64 -33.03 4.36 -21.82
C GLN A 64 -32.82 5.87 -22.05
N GLY A 65 -31.65 6.35 -21.76
CA GLY A 65 -31.26 7.74 -22.01
C GLY A 65 -29.75 7.88 -21.96
N GLU A 66 -29.16 7.77 -23.11
CA GLU A 66 -28.02 8.53 -23.64
C GLU A 66 -26.94 9.04 -22.68
N GLY A 67 -25.71 8.44 -22.86
CA GLY A 67 -24.52 9.25 -23.03
C GLY A 67 -23.97 9.96 -21.79
N ASP A 68 -23.31 9.18 -20.94
CA ASP A 68 -22.38 9.68 -19.92
C ASP A 68 -21.17 10.37 -20.56
N SER A 69 -21.33 11.63 -20.97
CA SER A 69 -20.22 12.50 -21.38
C SER A 69 -19.50 13.14 -20.19
N GLY A 70 -20.08 13.12 -18.99
CA GLY A 70 -19.54 13.75 -17.78
C GLY A 70 -18.35 13.01 -17.19
N ASP A 71 -18.42 11.69 -17.12
CA ASP A 71 -17.36 10.90 -16.53
C ASP A 71 -16.09 10.86 -17.39
N ALA A 72 -16.24 10.86 -18.72
CA ALA A 72 -15.11 10.93 -19.63
C ALA A 72 -14.35 12.28 -19.52
N GLU A 73 -15.05 13.39 -19.32
CA GLU A 73 -14.41 14.70 -19.13
C GLU A 73 -13.72 14.84 -17.77
N VAL A 74 -14.32 14.31 -16.72
CA VAL A 74 -13.71 14.26 -15.38
C VAL A 74 -12.46 13.36 -15.36
N LEU A 75 -12.52 12.22 -16.03
CA LEU A 75 -11.37 11.31 -16.19
C LEU A 75 -10.28 11.95 -17.05
N ALA A 76 -10.63 12.64 -18.14
CA ALA A 76 -9.67 13.33 -18.98
C ALA A 76 -8.96 14.46 -18.21
N LYS A 77 -9.68 15.24 -17.42
CA LYS A 77 -9.09 16.26 -16.53
C LYS A 77 -8.20 15.63 -15.45
N GLY A 78 -8.59 14.48 -14.90
CA GLY A 78 -7.79 13.74 -13.94
C GLY A 78 -6.46 13.26 -14.53
N ASN A 79 -6.47 12.83 -15.78
CA ASN A 79 -5.27 12.36 -16.47
C ASN A 79 -4.27 13.49 -16.77
N GLU A 80 -4.74 14.69 -17.10
CA GLU A 80 -3.88 15.88 -17.31
C GLU A 80 -3.15 16.30 -16.03
N VAL A 81 -3.70 16.03 -14.85
CA VAL A 81 -3.07 16.36 -13.58
C VAL A 81 -1.73 15.62 -13.41
N TRP A 82 -1.65 14.37 -13.84
CA TRP A 82 -0.41 13.62 -13.72
C TRP A 82 0.76 14.24 -14.47
N LYS A 83 0.50 14.78 -15.67
CA LYS A 83 1.53 15.47 -16.47
C LYS A 83 2.05 16.74 -15.79
N GLN A 84 1.21 17.42 -15.02
CA GLN A 84 1.61 18.62 -14.27
C GLN A 84 2.43 18.28 -13.01
N LEU A 85 2.20 17.08 -12.42
CA LEU A 85 2.84 16.66 -11.19
C LEU A 85 4.17 15.94 -11.43
N ILE A 86 4.28 15.14 -12.49
CA ILE A 86 5.46 14.32 -12.74
C ILE A 86 5.66 14.10 -14.24
N SER A 87 6.89 14.23 -14.70
CA SER A 87 7.23 13.98 -16.12
C SER A 87 7.30 12.48 -16.42
N GLY A 88 7.02 12.10 -17.68
CA GLY A 88 7.13 10.70 -18.13
C GLY A 88 8.54 10.14 -17.93
N SER A 89 9.59 10.94 -18.18
CA SER A 89 10.99 10.52 -17.96
C SER A 89 11.29 10.25 -16.49
N THR A 90 10.78 11.09 -15.58
CA THR A 90 10.94 10.88 -14.13
C THR A 90 10.27 9.59 -13.68
N ILE A 91 9.08 9.30 -14.21
CA ILE A 91 8.38 8.02 -13.91
C ILE A 91 9.22 6.84 -14.38
N GLU A 92 9.78 6.90 -15.60
CA GLU A 92 10.64 5.82 -16.13
C GLU A 92 11.90 5.61 -15.28
N ASP A 93 12.51 6.68 -14.81
CA ASP A 93 13.72 6.58 -13.99
C ASP A 93 13.40 6.02 -12.60
N LEU A 94 12.28 6.41 -11.97
CA LEU A 94 11.82 5.83 -10.73
C LEU A 94 11.53 4.32 -10.83
N VAL A 95 10.94 3.88 -11.95
CA VAL A 95 10.71 2.43 -12.19
C VAL A 95 12.04 1.67 -12.32
N LYS A 96 13.03 2.22 -13.04
CA LYS A 96 14.36 1.61 -13.18
C LYS A 96 15.10 1.55 -11.83
N GLU A 97 15.01 2.63 -11.06
CA GLU A 97 15.63 2.70 -9.74
C GLU A 97 14.98 1.71 -8.75
N SER A 98 13.64 1.67 -8.71
CA SER A 98 12.92 0.68 -7.90
C SER A 98 13.28 -0.76 -8.30
N LYS A 99 13.45 -1.04 -9.60
CA LYS A 99 13.95 -2.34 -10.07
C LYS A 99 15.32 -2.68 -9.48
N SER A 100 16.24 -1.73 -9.48
CA SER A 100 17.58 -1.94 -8.90
C SER A 100 17.50 -2.26 -7.40
N ARG A 101 16.62 -1.57 -6.65
CA ARG A 101 16.38 -1.86 -5.24
C ARG A 101 15.75 -3.25 -5.04
N VAL A 102 14.75 -3.62 -5.83
CA VAL A 102 14.12 -4.95 -5.82
C VAL A 102 15.16 -6.05 -6.06
N ASP A 103 16.08 -5.88 -7.00
CA ASP A 103 17.16 -6.84 -7.27
C ASP A 103 18.08 -7.03 -6.05
N GLY A 104 18.37 -5.95 -5.33
CA GLY A 104 19.18 -6.01 -4.12
C GLY A 104 18.46 -6.68 -2.93
N ILE A 105 17.13 -6.60 -2.88
CA ILE A 105 16.30 -7.14 -1.80
C ILE A 105 16.01 -8.63 -2.02
N ILE A 106 15.59 -9.02 -3.24
CA ILE A 106 15.13 -10.37 -3.57
C ILE A 106 16.32 -11.22 -4.08
N THR A 107 17.31 -11.44 -3.23
CA THR A 107 18.52 -12.21 -3.57
C THR A 107 18.41 -13.66 -3.11
N THR A 108 18.16 -13.89 -1.83
CA THR A 108 18.07 -15.21 -1.21
C THR A 108 16.84 -15.31 -0.29
N PRO A 109 16.28 -16.53 -0.09
CA PRO A 109 15.15 -16.72 0.83
C PRO A 109 15.47 -16.28 2.25
N ALA A 110 16.70 -16.51 2.71
CA ALA A 110 17.14 -16.13 4.06
C ALA A 110 17.15 -14.61 4.27
N LYS A 111 17.71 -13.86 3.31
CA LYS A 111 17.72 -12.39 3.36
C LYS A 111 16.28 -11.84 3.29
N PHE A 112 15.46 -12.41 2.43
CA PHE A 112 14.06 -12.02 2.31
C PHE A 112 13.30 -12.25 3.62
N ALA A 113 13.45 -13.42 4.26
CA ALA A 113 12.81 -13.75 5.52
C ALA A 113 13.30 -12.89 6.69
N SER A 114 14.56 -12.43 6.68
CA SER A 114 15.16 -11.63 7.75
C SER A 114 14.80 -10.12 7.71
N GLY A 115 13.82 -9.72 6.91
CA GLY A 115 13.35 -8.33 6.81
C GLY A 115 13.17 -7.83 5.38
N GLY A 116 13.78 -8.46 4.39
CA GLY A 116 13.66 -8.09 2.99
C GLY A 116 12.21 -8.07 2.47
N TYR A 117 11.31 -8.88 3.06
CA TYR A 117 9.88 -8.83 2.72
C TYR A 117 9.24 -7.47 3.02
N GLY A 118 9.64 -6.80 4.10
CA GLY A 118 9.15 -5.46 4.43
C GLY A 118 9.66 -4.39 3.46
N GLU A 119 10.93 -4.50 3.04
CA GLU A 119 11.50 -3.65 2.01
C GLU A 119 10.85 -3.91 0.64
N ALA A 120 10.68 -5.19 0.27
CA ALA A 120 9.97 -5.58 -0.94
C ALA A 120 8.53 -5.06 -0.97
N ARG A 121 7.83 -5.07 0.17
CA ARG A 121 6.49 -4.51 0.28
C ARG A 121 6.45 -3.05 -0.12
N ARG A 122 7.40 -2.23 0.36
CA ARG A 122 7.49 -0.81 -0.01
C ARG A 122 7.75 -0.62 -1.51
N GLU A 123 8.72 -1.35 -2.05
CA GLU A 123 9.07 -1.24 -3.47
C GLU A 123 7.92 -1.69 -4.39
N PHE A 124 7.24 -2.79 -4.09
CA PHE A 124 6.08 -3.21 -4.86
C PHE A 124 4.87 -2.29 -4.71
N THR A 125 4.70 -1.64 -3.56
CA THR A 125 3.70 -0.58 -3.38
C THR A 125 4.01 0.62 -4.28
N LEU A 126 5.26 1.06 -4.30
CA LEU A 126 5.71 2.15 -5.17
C LEU A 126 5.51 1.78 -6.66
N LEU A 127 5.97 0.59 -7.07
CA LEU A 127 5.80 0.10 -8.44
C LEU A 127 4.33 0.00 -8.85
N GLY A 128 3.47 -0.53 -7.99
CA GLY A 128 2.02 -0.58 -8.23
C GLY A 128 1.42 0.81 -8.45
N SER A 129 1.82 1.78 -7.64
CA SER A 129 1.39 3.18 -7.77
C SER A 129 1.90 3.81 -9.06
N LEU A 130 3.19 3.62 -9.41
CA LEU A 130 3.76 4.13 -10.65
C LEU A 130 3.07 3.53 -11.88
N MET A 131 2.77 2.22 -11.87
CA MET A 131 2.03 1.58 -12.96
C MET A 131 0.59 2.11 -13.05
N GLY A 132 -0.04 2.43 -11.92
CA GLY A 132 -1.34 3.11 -11.89
C GLY A 132 -1.30 4.49 -12.55
N ILE A 133 -0.26 5.28 -12.30
CA ILE A 133 -0.05 6.58 -12.94
C ILE A 133 0.22 6.40 -14.43
N ILE A 134 1.10 5.46 -14.82
CA ILE A 134 1.42 5.14 -16.22
C ILE A 134 0.16 4.78 -17.00
N ALA A 135 -0.73 3.96 -16.42
CA ALA A 135 -1.98 3.57 -17.07
C ALA A 135 -2.90 4.76 -17.37
N GLN A 136 -2.89 5.77 -16.51
CA GLN A 136 -3.71 6.97 -16.62
C GLN A 136 -2.98 8.18 -17.23
N TYR A 137 -1.70 8.02 -17.60
CA TYR A 137 -0.93 9.13 -18.13
C TYR A 137 -1.50 9.60 -19.48
N PRO A 138 -1.65 10.91 -19.73
CA PRO A 138 -2.32 11.40 -20.93
C PRO A 138 -1.54 11.12 -22.21
N GLU A 139 -0.21 11.13 -22.14
CA GLU A 139 0.68 10.86 -23.27
C GLU A 139 1.04 9.40 -23.38
N GLU A 140 1.55 8.99 -24.54
CA GLU A 140 2.13 7.67 -24.71
C GLU A 140 3.50 7.63 -24.03
N ILE A 141 3.60 6.81 -22.98
CA ILE A 141 4.85 6.57 -22.26
C ILE A 141 5.15 5.08 -22.26
N ARG A 142 6.39 4.78 -21.98
CA ARG A 142 6.88 3.40 -21.95
C ARG A 142 6.04 2.56 -20.99
N TRP A 143 5.75 1.32 -21.36
CA TRP A 143 4.99 0.31 -20.61
C TRP A 143 3.48 0.58 -20.45
N LYS A 144 2.92 1.64 -21.00
CA LYS A 144 1.52 2.01 -20.84
C LYS A 144 0.56 0.85 -21.16
N SER A 145 0.80 0.10 -22.23
CA SER A 145 -0.03 -1.06 -22.60
C SER A 145 -0.01 -2.21 -21.58
N SER A 146 1.07 -2.37 -20.82
CA SER A 146 1.23 -3.40 -19.78
C SER A 146 0.91 -2.88 -18.37
N ALA A 147 0.76 -1.57 -18.22
CA ALA A 147 0.63 -0.92 -16.91
C ALA A 147 -0.60 -1.38 -16.11
N PRO A 148 -1.80 -1.58 -16.69
CA PRO A 148 -2.95 -2.06 -15.92
C PRO A 148 -2.72 -3.43 -15.28
N TYR A 149 -2.12 -4.37 -16.03
CA TYR A 149 -1.77 -5.69 -15.51
C TYR A 149 -0.66 -5.59 -14.45
N ALA A 150 0.41 -4.86 -14.76
CA ALA A 150 1.55 -4.68 -13.85
C ALA A 150 1.12 -4.04 -12.53
N ARG A 151 0.20 -3.05 -12.57
CA ARG A 151 -0.39 -2.44 -11.38
C ARG A 151 -1.01 -3.47 -10.45
N THR A 152 -1.90 -4.31 -10.98
CA THR A 152 -2.59 -5.35 -10.20
C THR A 152 -1.59 -6.38 -9.65
N ALA A 153 -0.63 -6.82 -10.47
CA ALA A 153 0.37 -7.81 -10.08
C ALA A 153 1.28 -7.29 -8.95
N PHE A 154 1.75 -6.06 -9.04
CA PHE A 154 2.61 -5.46 -8.00
C PHE A 154 1.83 -5.09 -6.73
N ALA A 155 0.59 -4.60 -6.85
CA ALA A 155 -0.28 -4.33 -5.71
C ALA A 155 -0.57 -5.62 -4.91
N ARG A 156 -0.90 -6.72 -5.60
CA ARG A 156 -1.10 -8.04 -4.98
C ARG A 156 0.16 -8.53 -4.29
N MET A 157 1.32 -8.37 -4.93
CA MET A 157 2.59 -8.73 -4.32
C MET A 157 2.89 -7.92 -3.06
N ALA A 158 2.66 -6.61 -3.09
CA ALA A 158 2.80 -5.75 -1.91
C ALA A 158 1.87 -6.18 -0.77
N ALA A 159 0.63 -6.54 -1.08
CA ALA A 159 -0.33 -7.05 -0.10
C ALA A 159 0.13 -8.38 0.53
N ASN A 160 0.79 -9.25 -0.23
CA ASN A 160 1.29 -10.55 0.22
C ASN A 160 2.60 -10.45 1.02
N CYS A 161 3.42 -9.43 0.81
CA CYS A 161 4.68 -9.19 1.52
C CYS A 161 4.49 -8.75 3.00
N LYS A 162 3.57 -9.37 3.72
CA LYS A 162 3.38 -9.16 5.17
C LYS A 162 4.28 -10.06 6.01
N VAL A 163 4.73 -11.17 5.43
CA VAL A 163 5.57 -12.18 6.06
C VAL A 163 6.61 -12.70 5.08
N GLY A 164 7.80 -13.04 5.58
CA GLY A 164 8.94 -13.51 4.78
C GLY A 164 8.95 -15.03 4.55
N THR A 165 7.83 -15.64 4.15
CA THR A 165 7.75 -17.08 3.91
C THR A 165 8.30 -17.48 2.54
N GLN A 166 8.65 -18.77 2.37
CA GLN A 166 9.16 -19.28 1.10
C GLN A 166 8.18 -19.11 -0.08
N PRO A 167 6.85 -19.34 0.08
CA PRO A 167 5.90 -19.06 -0.99
C PRO A 167 5.89 -17.59 -1.42
N VAL A 168 5.93 -16.65 -0.46
CA VAL A 168 5.97 -15.21 -0.73
C VAL A 168 7.27 -14.81 -1.43
N TYR A 169 8.41 -15.40 -1.02
CA TYR A 169 9.67 -15.21 -1.74
C TYR A 169 9.60 -15.68 -3.19
N ASN A 170 9.03 -16.86 -3.44
CA ASN A 170 8.90 -17.39 -4.79
C ASN A 170 8.02 -16.50 -5.66
N GLU A 171 6.92 -15.99 -5.13
CA GLU A 171 6.06 -15.01 -5.81
C GLU A 171 6.82 -13.70 -6.09
N ALA A 172 7.58 -13.19 -5.11
CA ALA A 172 8.41 -12.00 -5.29
C ALA A 172 9.43 -12.18 -6.42
N LYS A 173 10.03 -13.38 -6.55
CA LYS A 173 10.92 -13.72 -7.67
C LYS A 173 10.21 -13.66 -9.03
N LEU A 174 8.98 -14.13 -9.10
CA LEU A 174 8.17 -14.03 -10.34
C LEU A 174 7.89 -12.56 -10.68
N ARG A 175 7.52 -11.74 -9.70
CA ARG A 175 7.29 -10.30 -9.93
C ARG A 175 8.59 -9.57 -10.29
N GLN A 176 9.71 -9.95 -9.72
CA GLN A 176 11.03 -9.46 -10.14
C GLN A 176 11.32 -9.78 -11.61
N GLN A 177 10.98 -10.99 -12.05
CA GLN A 177 11.14 -11.40 -13.45
C GLN A 177 10.21 -10.59 -14.38
N ASP A 178 8.94 -10.42 -14.00
CA ASP A 178 7.99 -9.59 -14.75
C ASP A 178 8.51 -8.16 -14.93
N LEU A 179 9.06 -7.58 -13.87
CA LEU A 179 9.65 -6.24 -13.90
C LEU A 179 10.86 -6.19 -14.84
N GLN A 180 11.70 -7.22 -14.84
CA GLN A 180 12.84 -7.32 -15.74
C GLN A 180 12.39 -7.42 -17.21
N ASP A 181 11.37 -8.22 -17.49
CA ASP A 181 10.83 -8.42 -18.83
C ASP A 181 10.15 -7.14 -19.33
N LEU A 182 9.41 -6.44 -18.46
CA LEU A 182 8.84 -5.13 -18.74
C LEU A 182 9.92 -4.13 -19.15
N LEU A 183 11.03 -4.07 -18.44
CA LEU A 183 12.17 -3.17 -18.74
C LEU A 183 12.87 -3.52 -20.04
N LYS A 184 12.91 -4.80 -20.42
CA LYS A 184 13.41 -5.23 -21.75
C LYS A 184 12.45 -4.90 -22.90
N GLY A 185 11.22 -4.45 -22.58
CA GLY A 185 10.20 -4.14 -23.57
C GLY A 185 9.28 -5.32 -23.93
N THR A 186 9.36 -6.40 -23.17
CA THR A 186 8.42 -7.52 -23.30
C THR A 186 7.07 -7.09 -22.73
N LYS A 187 6.00 -7.30 -23.51
CA LYS A 187 4.65 -7.04 -23.01
C LYS A 187 4.27 -8.11 -21.98
N LEU A 188 3.83 -7.66 -20.83
CA LEU A 188 3.25 -8.56 -19.84
C LEU A 188 1.84 -8.95 -20.28
N ASN A 189 1.59 -10.25 -20.34
CA ASN A 189 0.31 -10.82 -20.74
C ASN A 189 -0.43 -11.28 -19.49
N GLY A 190 -1.64 -10.78 -19.33
CA GLY A 190 -2.55 -11.14 -18.25
C GLY A 190 -3.84 -10.35 -18.38
N THR A 191 -4.90 -10.83 -17.75
CA THR A 191 -6.15 -10.09 -17.68
C THR A 191 -5.98 -8.98 -16.63
N PRO A 192 -6.00 -7.70 -17.02
CA PRO A 192 -6.00 -6.63 -16.04
C PRO A 192 -7.29 -6.70 -15.23
N GLU A 193 -7.18 -6.78 -13.93
CA GLU A 193 -8.30 -6.58 -13.02
C GLU A 193 -8.43 -5.09 -12.74
N GLU A 194 -9.66 -4.60 -12.74
CA GLU A 194 -9.90 -3.23 -12.33
C GLU A 194 -9.53 -3.09 -10.85
N THR A 195 -8.49 -2.34 -10.57
CA THR A 195 -7.95 -2.17 -9.22
C THR A 195 -8.16 -0.73 -8.79
N ALA A 196 -8.93 -0.51 -7.73
CA ALA A 196 -9.09 0.81 -7.15
C ALA A 196 -7.77 1.34 -6.58
N TRP A 197 -7.62 2.66 -6.47
CA TRP A 197 -6.42 3.26 -5.87
C TRP A 197 -6.20 2.81 -4.42
N ALA A 198 -7.28 2.63 -3.66
CA ALA A 198 -7.21 2.13 -2.29
C ALA A 198 -6.62 0.71 -2.20
N ASP A 199 -6.85 -0.11 -3.23
CA ASP A 199 -6.34 -1.49 -3.29
C ASP A 199 -4.95 -1.57 -3.92
N THR A 200 -4.51 -0.50 -4.60
CA THR A 200 -3.17 -0.43 -5.21
C THR A 200 -2.08 -0.23 -4.16
N ALA A 201 -2.35 0.57 -3.12
CA ALA A 201 -1.34 0.94 -2.13
C ALA A 201 -1.94 1.04 -0.73
N ASP A 202 -1.54 0.12 0.14
CA ASP A 202 -1.86 0.16 1.57
C ASP A 202 -1.30 1.43 2.22
N ARG A 203 -2.06 2.02 3.14
CA ARG A 203 -1.66 3.23 3.88
C ARG A 203 -0.30 3.07 4.59
N GLY A 204 -0.04 1.92 5.21
CA GLY A 204 1.19 1.69 5.97
C GLY A 204 2.46 1.82 5.11
N PRO A 205 2.63 1.03 4.05
CA PRO A 205 3.77 1.16 3.13
C PRO A 205 3.85 2.53 2.46
N THR A 206 2.72 3.14 2.11
CA THR A 206 2.67 4.49 1.52
C THR A 206 3.26 5.53 2.47
N MET A 207 2.90 5.50 3.75
CA MET A 207 3.48 6.40 4.76
C MET A 207 4.98 6.18 4.94
N GLN A 208 5.45 4.93 4.87
CA GLN A 208 6.89 4.61 4.93
C GLN A 208 7.65 5.15 3.72
N ILE A 209 7.05 5.09 2.52
CA ILE A 209 7.64 5.68 1.30
C ILE A 209 7.75 7.20 1.45
N LEU A 210 6.70 7.87 1.93
CA LEU A 210 6.72 9.32 2.17
C LEU A 210 7.75 9.70 3.22
N GLU A 211 7.83 8.98 4.32
CA GLU A 211 8.82 9.21 5.38
C GLU A 211 10.25 9.05 4.86
N TRP A 212 10.49 8.01 4.05
CA TRP A 212 11.79 7.81 3.42
C TRP A 212 12.12 8.95 2.46
N ALA A 213 11.21 9.34 1.58
CA ALA A 213 11.42 10.43 0.63
C ALA A 213 11.71 11.78 1.32
N LEU A 214 11.10 12.04 2.48
CA LEU A 214 11.33 13.26 3.25
C LEU A 214 12.68 13.27 4.00
N ARG A 215 13.29 12.10 4.25
CA ARG A 215 14.60 12.01 4.90
C ARG A 215 15.76 12.14 3.92
N GLU A 216 15.55 11.76 2.67
CA GLU A 216 16.59 11.79 1.63
C GLU A 216 16.71 13.17 0.94
N ASN A 217 15.74 14.08 1.17
CA ASN A 217 15.73 15.46 0.68
C ASN A 217 15.92 16.47 1.83
#